data_8d03c4e9bf3633ed23ed7cb1d731142e
#
_entry.id   8d03c4e9bf3633ed23ed7cb1d731142e
#
_cell.length_a   1.000
_cell.length_b   1.000
_cell.length_c   1.000
_cell.angle_alpha   90.00
_cell.angle_beta   90.00
_cell.angle_gamma   90.00
#
_symmetry.space_group_name_H-M   'P 1'
#
loop_
_entity.id
_entity.type
_entity.pdbx_description
1 polymer ?
#
loop_
_entity_poly.entity_id
_entity_poly.type
_entity_poly.pdbx_seq_one_letter_code
_entity_poly.pdbx_strand_id
1 'polypeptide(L)'
;MCLSGFAVMAQNGKGKKKDLFKVKPPRIQYVRPDTTILLKYSEFPEDSDAERSVPFNPAKQLSILNEDTSTLDLGEQHIVEMSDEILIDTSWIKVAGYYAIWDTHNINPYRKDGRNIKDTINLKLEDPVKQRYAKMPLETTPITSNFGFRGYRWHYGTDIDLDMGDTVFAAFDGVIRISKYDGNGYGNYLVVRHYNGLETLYGHLSRPMVQVGQFVKAGEAIGMGGSTGRSSGPHLHYEVRYEGNPIDPSKLYDFPDYKLLSKDFAITSALFNYYNTAKRGSASQGRSSAYHKIRSGDTISGIARKYGVSQAQIMRLNGISGSTVLRLGRNLRIR
;
A
#
# COMPACT_ATOMS: atom_id res chain seq x y z
N MET A 1 22.88 -52.51 -46.79
CA MET A 1 22.71 -52.01 -45.40
C MET A 1 22.62 -50.51 -45.45
N CYS A 2 21.41 -49.99 -45.57
CA CYS A 2 21.14 -48.53 -45.52
C CYS A 2 20.19 -48.27 -44.36
N LEU A 3 20.67 -47.54 -43.40
CA LEU A 3 19.89 -47.03 -42.30
C LEU A 3 19.21 -45.71 -42.74
N SER A 4 17.89 -45.75 -42.92
CA SER A 4 17.07 -44.59 -43.21
C SER A 4 16.70 -43.90 -41.88
N GLY A 5 17.25 -42.68 -41.68
CA GLY A 5 16.88 -41.80 -40.59
C GLY A 5 15.54 -41.10 -40.91
N PHE A 6 14.56 -41.28 -40.03
CA PHE A 6 13.32 -40.48 -40.05
C PHE A 6 13.59 -39.13 -39.39
N ALA A 7 13.58 -38.08 -40.19
CA ALA A 7 13.54 -36.69 -39.72
C ALA A 7 12.12 -36.34 -39.40
N VAL A 8 11.81 -36.15 -38.09
CA VAL A 8 10.55 -35.58 -37.62
C VAL A 8 10.62 -34.06 -37.83
N MET A 9 9.88 -33.59 -38.84
CA MET A 9 9.64 -32.17 -39.06
C MET A 9 8.71 -31.64 -37.94
N ALA A 10 9.29 -30.90 -37.00
CA ALA A 10 8.49 -30.10 -36.08
C ALA A 10 7.83 -28.94 -36.86
N GLN A 11 6.56 -29.05 -37.14
CA GLN A 11 5.76 -27.93 -37.61
C GLN A 11 5.61 -26.89 -36.50
N ASN A 12 6.37 -25.81 -36.58
CA ASN A 12 6.18 -24.59 -35.80
C ASN A 12 4.88 -23.92 -36.24
N GLY A 13 3.77 -24.36 -35.68
CA GLY A 13 2.51 -23.65 -35.72
C GLY A 13 2.59 -22.42 -34.84
N LYS A 14 3.09 -21.30 -35.37
CA LYS A 14 2.85 -19.97 -34.79
C LYS A 14 1.36 -19.64 -34.96
N GLY A 15 0.54 -20.25 -34.13
CA GLY A 15 -0.82 -19.75 -33.88
C GLY A 15 -0.71 -18.40 -33.21
N LYS A 16 -0.90 -17.33 -33.96
CA LYS A 16 -1.20 -16.01 -33.36
C LYS A 16 -2.42 -16.19 -32.50
N LYS A 17 -2.23 -16.25 -31.16
CA LYS A 17 -3.33 -16.00 -30.21
C LYS A 17 -3.86 -14.62 -30.58
N LYS A 18 -5.03 -14.57 -31.20
CA LYS A 18 -5.78 -13.33 -31.37
C LYS A 18 -6.06 -12.87 -29.94
N ASP A 19 -5.45 -11.79 -29.51
CA ASP A 19 -5.87 -11.09 -28.31
C ASP A 19 -7.32 -10.66 -28.54
N LEU A 20 -8.25 -11.42 -28.01
CA LEU A 20 -9.69 -11.22 -28.18
C LEU A 20 -10.15 -9.90 -27.56
N PHE A 21 -9.40 -9.39 -26.58
CA PHE A 21 -9.71 -8.12 -25.93
C PHE A 21 -8.40 -7.34 -25.69
N LYS A 22 -8.40 -6.09 -26.13
CA LYS A 22 -7.36 -5.13 -25.72
C LYS A 22 -7.94 -4.32 -24.57
N VAL A 23 -7.21 -4.26 -23.46
CA VAL A 23 -7.58 -3.44 -22.30
C VAL A 23 -6.87 -2.10 -22.43
N LYS A 24 -7.65 -1.03 -22.34
CA LYS A 24 -7.13 0.33 -22.36
C LYS A 24 -6.76 0.75 -20.94
N PRO A 25 -5.70 1.56 -20.74
CA PRO A 25 -5.43 2.16 -19.45
C PRO A 25 -6.68 2.86 -18.91
N PRO A 26 -6.92 2.84 -17.58
CA PRO A 26 -8.02 3.59 -17.00
C PRO A 26 -7.89 5.06 -17.36
N ARG A 27 -8.99 5.65 -17.86
CA ARG A 27 -9.04 7.07 -18.15
C ARG A 27 -9.36 7.83 -16.87
N ILE A 28 -8.54 8.83 -16.56
CA ILE A 28 -8.88 9.84 -15.58
C ILE A 28 -9.70 10.89 -16.33
N GLN A 29 -10.99 10.97 -16.03
CA GLN A 29 -11.85 12.01 -16.59
C GLN A 29 -12.25 12.96 -15.44
N TYR A 30 -11.99 14.24 -15.63
CA TYR A 30 -12.49 15.26 -14.72
C TYR A 30 -13.99 15.41 -14.94
N VAL A 31 -14.77 15.07 -13.92
CA VAL A 31 -16.22 15.23 -13.95
C VAL A 31 -16.53 16.60 -13.40
N ARG A 32 -17.24 17.41 -14.17
CA ARG A 32 -17.89 18.61 -13.61
C ARG A 32 -18.87 18.10 -12.56
N PRO A 33 -18.83 18.59 -11.30
CA PRO A 33 -19.85 18.24 -10.34
C PRO A 33 -21.19 18.63 -10.93
N ASP A 34 -22.03 17.65 -11.22
CA ASP A 34 -23.41 17.89 -11.56
C ASP A 34 -24.09 18.48 -10.31
N THR A 35 -24.65 19.67 -10.44
CA THR A 35 -25.37 20.34 -9.36
C THR A 35 -26.49 19.48 -8.77
N THR A 36 -27.05 18.56 -9.52
CA THR A 36 -28.01 17.55 -9.04
C THR A 36 -27.42 16.54 -8.07
N ILE A 37 -26.11 16.22 -8.17
CA ILE A 37 -25.44 15.33 -7.21
C ILE A 37 -25.20 16.06 -5.88
N LEU A 38 -24.89 17.34 -5.92
CA LEU A 38 -24.74 18.17 -4.71
C LEU A 38 -26.04 18.31 -3.91
N LEU A 39 -27.20 18.37 -4.58
CA LEU A 39 -28.50 18.43 -3.93
C LEU A 39 -28.87 17.13 -3.19
N LYS A 40 -28.39 15.98 -3.62
CA LYS A 40 -28.58 14.70 -2.89
C LYS A 40 -27.70 14.58 -1.64
N TYR A 41 -26.61 15.32 -1.54
CA TYR A 41 -25.75 15.34 -0.36
C TYR A 41 -26.25 16.30 0.74
N SER A 42 -27.21 17.18 0.45
CA SER A 42 -27.79 18.12 1.42
C SER A 42 -28.92 17.52 2.28
N GLU A 43 -29.31 16.27 2.05
CA GLU A 43 -30.32 15.56 2.83
C GLU A 43 -29.80 14.75 4.02
N PHE A 44 -28.55 14.95 4.45
CA PHE A 44 -28.10 14.40 5.72
C PHE A 44 -28.61 15.28 6.87
N PRO A 45 -29.20 14.68 7.93
CA PRO A 45 -29.67 15.46 9.08
C PRO A 45 -28.48 16.19 9.71
N GLU A 46 -28.68 17.48 9.99
CA GLU A 46 -27.75 18.31 10.74
C GLU A 46 -27.60 17.74 12.15
N ASP A 47 -26.57 16.94 12.41
CA ASP A 47 -26.10 16.74 13.76
C ASP A 47 -25.25 17.97 14.13
N SER A 48 -25.89 18.82 14.95
CA SER A 48 -25.27 19.94 15.62
C SER A 48 -24.16 19.44 16.54
N ASP A 49 -22.91 19.69 16.21
CA ASP A 49 -21.70 19.79 17.05
C ASP A 49 -20.42 19.27 16.34
N ALA A 50 -20.32 19.46 15.03
CA ALA A 50 -19.04 19.26 14.32
C ALA A 50 -18.41 20.62 14.03
N GLU A 51 -17.21 20.82 14.57
CA GLU A 51 -16.35 21.97 14.28
C GLU A 51 -16.30 22.28 12.78
N ARG A 52 -16.43 23.56 12.46
CA ARG A 52 -16.54 24.14 11.14
C ARG A 52 -15.50 23.60 10.17
N SER A 53 -15.89 22.63 9.36
CA SER A 53 -15.20 22.33 8.12
C SER A 53 -15.33 23.52 7.18
N VAL A 54 -14.23 24.02 6.66
CA VAL A 54 -14.21 25.08 5.64
C VAL A 54 -15.11 24.65 4.49
N PRO A 55 -16.13 25.44 4.09
CA PRO A 55 -17.03 25.04 3.04
C PRO A 55 -16.25 24.88 1.72
N PHE A 56 -16.40 23.73 1.09
CA PHE A 56 -15.96 23.51 -0.28
C PHE A 56 -16.69 24.53 -1.19
N ASN A 57 -15.96 25.46 -1.77
CA ASN A 57 -16.53 26.44 -2.70
C ASN A 57 -16.31 25.95 -4.15
N PRO A 58 -17.33 25.41 -4.83
CA PRO A 58 -17.23 24.91 -6.19
C PRO A 58 -17.16 26.00 -7.27
N ALA A 59 -17.16 27.29 -6.89
CA ALA A 59 -17.34 28.42 -7.80
C ALA A 59 -16.05 28.94 -8.45
N LYS A 60 -14.88 28.33 -8.28
CA LYS A 60 -13.72 28.67 -9.13
C LYS A 60 -13.84 27.94 -10.46
N GLN A 61 -14.12 28.71 -11.50
CA GLN A 61 -14.18 28.27 -12.90
C GLN A 61 -13.01 27.37 -13.24
N LEU A 62 -13.34 26.12 -13.59
CA LEU A 62 -12.44 25.22 -14.29
C LEU A 62 -12.18 25.84 -15.67
N SER A 63 -11.00 26.45 -15.85
CA SER A 63 -10.52 26.79 -17.16
C SER A 63 -10.39 25.50 -17.98
N ILE A 64 -10.85 25.54 -19.22
CA ILE A 64 -10.72 24.45 -20.18
C ILE A 64 -9.24 24.14 -20.33
N LEU A 65 -8.81 23.04 -19.73
CA LEU A 65 -7.47 22.51 -19.95
C LEU A 65 -7.45 21.81 -21.30
N ASN A 66 -6.55 22.25 -22.16
CA ASN A 66 -6.20 21.56 -23.39
C ASN A 66 -5.80 20.12 -23.06
N GLU A 67 -6.01 19.20 -23.99
CA GLU A 67 -5.79 17.73 -23.87
C GLU A 67 -4.34 17.30 -23.54
N ASP A 68 -3.48 18.20 -23.15
CA ASP A 68 -2.09 17.92 -22.81
C ASP A 68 -1.99 17.56 -21.31
N THR A 69 -2.02 16.24 -21.05
CA THR A 69 -2.01 15.65 -19.70
C THR A 69 -0.65 15.76 -18.98
N SER A 70 0.33 16.46 -19.55
CA SER A 70 1.70 16.49 -19.06
C SER A 70 1.95 17.43 -17.86
N THR A 71 0.93 18.16 -17.35
CA THR A 71 1.11 19.17 -16.29
C THR A 71 0.07 19.09 -15.17
N LEU A 72 -0.28 17.89 -14.69
CA LEU A 72 -1.25 17.70 -13.62
C LEU A 72 -0.65 17.81 -12.21
N ASP A 73 0.14 18.84 -11.94
CA ASP A 73 0.49 19.24 -10.57
C ASP A 73 -0.43 20.39 -10.13
N LEU A 74 -1.70 20.08 -9.98
CA LEU A 74 -2.74 21.06 -9.64
C LEU A 74 -2.93 21.21 -8.14
N GLY A 75 -2.03 20.99 -7.25
CA GLY A 75 -2.12 21.30 -5.80
C GLY A 75 -3.50 21.30 -5.13
N GLU A 76 -4.57 21.13 -5.90
CA GLU A 76 -5.97 21.15 -5.53
C GLU A 76 -6.56 19.73 -5.60
N GLN A 77 -7.55 19.47 -4.73
CA GLN A 77 -8.28 18.21 -4.76
C GLN A 77 -9.33 18.24 -5.85
N HIS A 78 -9.35 17.22 -6.70
CA HIS A 78 -10.35 17.06 -7.75
C HIS A 78 -11.06 15.73 -7.62
N ILE A 79 -12.35 15.71 -7.99
CA ILE A 79 -13.08 14.47 -8.16
C ILE A 79 -12.82 13.98 -9.58
N VAL A 80 -12.29 12.78 -9.68
CA VAL A 80 -12.03 12.13 -10.96
C VAL A 80 -12.82 10.85 -11.09
N GLU A 81 -13.23 10.51 -12.29
CA GLU A 81 -13.76 9.19 -12.59
C GLU A 81 -12.64 8.28 -13.07
N MET A 82 -12.45 7.17 -12.37
CA MET A 82 -11.58 6.08 -12.79
C MET A 82 -12.45 5.09 -13.57
N SER A 83 -12.31 5.06 -14.90
CA SER A 83 -13.08 4.16 -15.74
C SER A 83 -12.26 2.96 -16.19
N ASP A 84 -12.90 1.80 -16.23
CA ASP A 84 -12.36 0.57 -16.77
C ASP A 84 -13.08 0.30 -18.11
N GLU A 85 -12.32 0.27 -19.19
CA GLU A 85 -12.83 0.12 -20.54
C GLU A 85 -12.21 -1.10 -21.23
N ILE A 86 -13.03 -1.86 -21.95
CA ILE A 86 -12.58 -2.97 -22.79
C ILE A 86 -12.88 -2.68 -24.26
N LEU A 87 -12.01 -3.14 -25.15
CA LEU A 87 -12.24 -3.03 -26.59
C LEU A 87 -13.05 -4.24 -27.05
N ILE A 88 -14.27 -3.97 -27.53
CA ILE A 88 -15.12 -4.96 -28.20
C ILE A 88 -15.22 -4.55 -29.66
N ASP A 89 -14.74 -5.44 -30.54
CA ASP A 89 -14.58 -5.15 -31.97
C ASP A 89 -13.73 -3.89 -32.20
N THR A 90 -14.34 -2.77 -32.55
CA THR A 90 -13.67 -1.49 -32.80
C THR A 90 -14.00 -0.41 -31.77
N SER A 91 -14.86 -0.71 -30.80
CA SER A 91 -15.38 0.28 -29.84
C SER A 91 -14.88 0.01 -28.43
N TRP A 92 -14.45 1.05 -27.75
CA TRP A 92 -14.15 1.00 -26.34
C TRP A 92 -15.44 1.13 -25.53
N ILE A 93 -15.73 0.10 -24.71
CA ILE A 93 -16.94 0.05 -23.87
C ILE A 93 -16.52 0.12 -22.42
N LYS A 94 -17.10 1.09 -21.70
CA LYS A 94 -16.93 1.24 -20.27
C LYS A 94 -17.66 0.09 -19.56
N VAL A 95 -16.92 -0.71 -18.81
CA VAL A 95 -17.43 -1.88 -18.09
C VAL A 95 -17.52 -1.68 -16.59
N ALA A 96 -16.76 -0.73 -16.06
CA ALA A 96 -16.78 -0.34 -14.66
C ALA A 96 -16.24 1.08 -14.49
N GLY A 97 -16.53 1.68 -13.36
CA GLY A 97 -15.95 2.96 -12.97
C GLY A 97 -16.30 3.30 -11.54
N TYR A 98 -15.47 4.12 -10.93
CA TYR A 98 -15.74 4.68 -9.61
C TYR A 98 -15.21 6.11 -9.52
N TYR A 99 -15.83 6.91 -8.67
CA TYR A 99 -15.36 8.26 -8.40
C TYR A 99 -14.34 8.27 -7.27
N ALA A 100 -13.30 9.06 -7.43
CA ALA A 100 -12.21 9.14 -6.49
C ALA A 100 -11.75 10.59 -6.31
N ILE A 101 -11.18 10.90 -5.14
CA ILE A 101 -10.50 12.19 -4.92
C ILE A 101 -9.09 12.05 -5.48
N TRP A 102 -8.75 12.88 -6.46
CA TRP A 102 -7.40 13.01 -6.98
C TRP A 102 -6.68 14.12 -6.22
N ASP A 103 -5.63 13.76 -5.50
CA ASP A 103 -4.80 14.66 -4.72
C ASP A 103 -3.36 14.14 -4.79
N THR A 104 -2.48 14.91 -5.40
CA THR A 104 -1.08 14.54 -5.61
C THR A 104 -0.20 14.83 -4.39
N HIS A 105 -0.77 15.40 -3.31
CA HIS A 105 -0.04 15.86 -2.14
C HIS A 105 -0.33 15.04 -0.89
N ASN A 106 -1.59 14.69 -0.68
CA ASN A 106 -2.03 14.00 0.53
C ASN A 106 -2.23 12.51 0.31
N ILE A 107 -1.60 11.69 1.14
CA ILE A 107 -1.76 10.23 1.10
C ILE A 107 -3.20 9.85 1.43
N ASN A 108 -3.83 10.53 2.39
CA ASN A 108 -5.24 10.33 2.74
C ASN A 108 -6.08 11.59 2.42
N PRO A 109 -6.50 11.77 1.17
CA PRO A 109 -7.32 12.93 0.79
C PRO A 109 -8.77 12.82 1.26
N TYR A 110 -9.27 11.60 1.51
CA TYR A 110 -10.68 11.37 1.87
C TYR A 110 -11.01 11.77 3.29
N ARG A 111 -10.04 11.70 4.21
CA ARG A 111 -10.21 11.95 5.65
C ARG A 111 -11.35 11.13 6.30
N LYS A 112 -11.73 10.03 5.66
CA LYS A 112 -12.75 9.09 6.15
C LYS A 112 -12.14 8.12 7.14
N ASP A 113 -12.92 7.70 8.12
CA ASP A 113 -12.55 6.60 9.03
C ASP A 113 -13.08 5.28 8.47
N GLY A 114 -12.20 4.35 8.14
CA GLY A 114 -12.58 3.05 7.58
C GLY A 114 -13.48 2.21 8.49
N ARG A 115 -13.52 2.51 9.80
CA ARG A 115 -14.44 1.85 10.75
C ARG A 115 -15.91 2.21 10.51
N ASN A 116 -16.18 3.30 9.81
CA ASN A 116 -17.52 3.76 9.48
C ASN A 116 -18.08 3.13 8.18
N ILE A 117 -17.34 2.24 7.53
CA ILE A 117 -17.83 1.48 6.38
C ILE A 117 -18.98 0.59 6.87
N LYS A 118 -20.17 0.80 6.31
CA LYS A 118 -21.39 0.07 6.69
C LYS A 118 -21.55 -1.24 5.94
N ASP A 119 -21.25 -1.21 4.64
CA ASP A 119 -21.45 -2.32 3.73
C ASP A 119 -20.15 -3.06 3.44
N THR A 120 -20.23 -4.34 3.11
CA THR A 120 -19.09 -5.08 2.59
C THR A 120 -18.86 -4.71 1.14
N ILE A 121 -17.66 -4.22 0.81
CA ILE A 121 -17.27 -3.86 -0.56
C ILE A 121 -16.37 -4.96 -1.10
N ASN A 122 -16.86 -5.71 -2.09
CA ASN A 122 -16.10 -6.79 -2.71
C ASN A 122 -15.28 -6.25 -3.86
N LEU A 123 -13.96 -6.40 -3.76
CA LEU A 123 -12.99 -5.99 -4.76
C LEU A 123 -12.43 -7.21 -5.47
N LYS A 124 -12.25 -7.11 -6.79
CA LYS A 124 -11.48 -8.07 -7.57
C LYS A 124 -10.01 -7.62 -7.59
N LEU A 125 -9.13 -8.43 -7.01
CA LEU A 125 -7.67 -8.22 -7.06
C LEU A 125 -7.09 -8.75 -8.37
N GLU A 126 -7.68 -9.81 -8.93
CA GLU A 126 -7.40 -10.32 -10.27
C GLU A 126 -8.68 -10.52 -11.05
N ASP A 127 -8.64 -10.18 -12.33
CA ASP A 127 -9.71 -10.46 -13.30
C ASP A 127 -9.07 -10.92 -14.61
N PRO A 128 -8.86 -12.24 -14.80
CA PRO A 128 -8.24 -12.77 -16.01
C PRO A 128 -9.03 -12.47 -17.29
N VAL A 129 -10.35 -12.29 -17.20
CA VAL A 129 -11.19 -11.92 -18.34
C VAL A 129 -10.82 -10.54 -18.86
N LYS A 130 -10.51 -9.62 -17.93
CA LYS A 130 -10.06 -8.26 -18.24
C LYS A 130 -8.53 -8.14 -18.33
N GLN A 131 -7.81 -9.27 -18.28
CA GLN A 131 -6.33 -9.30 -18.24
C GLN A 131 -5.74 -8.46 -17.09
N ARG A 132 -6.41 -8.44 -15.93
CA ARG A 132 -5.96 -7.81 -14.71
C ARG A 132 -5.30 -8.84 -13.81
N TYR A 133 -4.07 -8.61 -13.48
CA TYR A 133 -3.26 -9.52 -12.65
C TYR A 133 -2.69 -8.76 -11.47
N ALA A 134 -2.28 -9.51 -10.47
CA ALA A 134 -1.50 -9.00 -9.35
C ALA A 134 -0.04 -9.43 -9.48
N LYS A 135 0.84 -8.65 -8.91
CA LYS A 135 2.26 -8.97 -8.76
C LYS A 135 2.71 -8.57 -7.35
N MET A 136 3.62 -9.34 -6.78
CA MET A 136 4.30 -8.90 -5.57
C MET A 136 5.19 -7.68 -5.86
N PRO A 137 5.32 -6.73 -4.92
CA PRO A 137 6.09 -5.51 -5.15
C PRO A 137 7.61 -5.76 -5.28
N LEU A 138 8.09 -6.90 -4.80
CA LEU A 138 9.47 -7.40 -4.95
C LEU A 138 9.43 -8.87 -5.39
N GLU A 139 10.57 -9.43 -5.79
CA GLU A 139 10.56 -10.81 -6.27
C GLU A 139 10.64 -11.86 -5.15
N THR A 140 11.63 -11.80 -4.26
CA THR A 140 11.84 -12.90 -3.27
C THR A 140 12.56 -12.42 -2.03
N THR A 141 11.92 -11.62 -1.16
CA THR A 141 12.62 -11.12 0.02
C THR A 141 11.79 -11.30 1.30
N PRO A 142 12.44 -11.55 2.45
CA PRO A 142 11.75 -11.77 3.70
C PRO A 142 11.17 -10.46 4.27
N ILE A 143 10.11 -10.59 5.05
CA ILE A 143 9.57 -9.47 5.83
C ILE A 143 10.51 -9.18 7.00
N THR A 144 10.93 -7.91 7.11
CA THR A 144 11.74 -7.41 8.22
C THR A 144 10.88 -6.80 9.32
N SER A 145 9.69 -6.29 8.98
CA SER A 145 8.78 -5.70 9.96
C SER A 145 7.33 -5.71 9.49
N ASN A 146 6.44 -6.19 10.34
CA ASN A 146 5.02 -6.28 10.06
C ASN A 146 4.27 -4.97 10.28
N PHE A 147 3.06 -4.90 9.71
CA PHE A 147 2.06 -3.89 10.03
C PHE A 147 1.71 -3.91 11.53
N GLY A 148 1.46 -2.74 12.12
CA GLY A 148 0.94 -2.67 13.48
C GLY A 148 1.54 -1.61 14.38
N PHE A 149 1.10 -1.59 15.65
CA PHE A 149 1.52 -0.63 16.64
C PHE A 149 2.87 -1.00 17.26
N ARG A 150 3.84 -0.10 17.18
CA ARG A 150 5.22 -0.30 17.67
C ARG A 150 5.46 0.32 19.07
N GLY A 151 4.42 0.38 19.91
CA GLY A 151 4.51 0.90 21.29
C GLY A 151 4.35 2.42 21.41
N TYR A 152 4.76 3.20 20.44
CA TYR A 152 4.66 4.67 20.41
C TYR A 152 4.13 5.23 19.10
N ARG A 153 4.14 4.46 18.02
CA ARG A 153 3.61 4.85 16.70
C ARG A 153 3.06 3.66 15.94
N TRP A 154 2.18 3.94 15.00
CA TRP A 154 1.71 2.97 14.02
C TRP A 154 2.72 2.78 12.90
N HIS A 155 2.86 1.55 12.46
CA HIS A 155 3.48 1.15 11.22
C HIS A 155 2.37 0.73 10.27
N TYR A 156 2.11 1.56 9.26
CA TYR A 156 0.97 1.41 8.37
C TYR A 156 1.22 0.50 7.17
N GLY A 157 2.35 -0.15 7.11
CA GLY A 157 2.75 -1.06 6.05
C GLY A 157 3.49 -2.28 6.57
N THR A 158 4.08 -3.00 5.65
CA THR A 158 5.01 -4.09 5.87
C THR A 158 6.36 -3.68 5.28
N ASP A 159 7.44 -3.84 6.07
CA ASP A 159 8.78 -3.60 5.57
C ASP A 159 9.33 -4.92 5.01
N ILE A 160 9.73 -4.91 3.75
CA ILE A 160 10.25 -6.05 3.01
C ILE A 160 11.73 -5.80 2.73
N ASP A 161 12.59 -6.75 3.09
CA ASP A 161 14.03 -6.67 2.87
C ASP A 161 14.35 -6.57 1.38
N LEU A 162 15.35 -5.76 1.03
CA LEU A 162 15.88 -5.63 -0.32
C LEU A 162 17.30 -5.09 -0.29
N ASP A 163 18.03 -5.26 -1.37
CA ASP A 163 19.30 -4.60 -1.61
C ASP A 163 19.12 -3.24 -2.29
N MET A 164 20.09 -2.34 -2.09
CA MET A 164 20.10 -1.03 -2.74
C MET A 164 20.09 -1.18 -4.26
N GLY A 165 19.05 -0.64 -4.90
CA GLY A 165 18.90 -0.70 -6.34
C GLY A 165 18.06 -1.86 -6.86
N ASP A 166 17.54 -2.72 -5.99
CA ASP A 166 16.56 -3.74 -6.39
C ASP A 166 15.34 -3.12 -7.03
N THR A 167 14.80 -3.80 -8.04
CA THR A 167 13.65 -3.30 -8.78
C THR A 167 12.37 -3.45 -7.97
N VAL A 168 11.62 -2.37 -7.83
CA VAL A 168 10.31 -2.34 -7.20
C VAL A 168 9.23 -2.30 -8.28
N PHE A 169 8.23 -3.18 -8.13
CA PHE A 169 7.18 -3.39 -9.13
C PHE A 169 5.82 -2.88 -8.64
N ALA A 170 4.99 -2.41 -9.59
CA ALA A 170 3.59 -2.11 -9.32
C ALA A 170 2.81 -3.39 -8.98
N ALA A 171 2.06 -3.36 -7.87
CA ALA A 171 1.33 -4.53 -7.40
C ALA A 171 0.10 -4.86 -8.26
N PHE A 172 -0.55 -3.87 -8.82
CA PHE A 172 -1.73 -3.97 -9.71
C PHE A 172 -1.64 -2.91 -10.79
N ASP A 173 -2.45 -3.07 -11.85
CA ASP A 173 -2.62 -2.02 -12.85
C ASP A 173 -3.18 -0.75 -12.18
N GLY A 174 -2.65 0.41 -12.55
CA GLY A 174 -3.09 1.66 -11.93
C GLY A 174 -2.42 2.90 -12.51
N VAL A 175 -2.67 4.03 -11.86
CA VAL A 175 -2.10 5.32 -12.23
C VAL A 175 -1.33 5.89 -11.04
N ILE A 176 -0.14 6.41 -11.30
CA ILE A 176 0.69 7.06 -10.27
C ILE A 176 -0.01 8.33 -9.80
N ARG A 177 -0.43 8.34 -8.53
CA ARG A 177 -1.10 9.51 -7.94
C ARG A 177 -0.13 10.44 -7.22
N ILE A 178 0.86 9.88 -6.55
CA ILE A 178 1.91 10.65 -5.85
C ILE A 178 3.28 10.11 -6.24
N SER A 179 4.22 11.02 -6.49
CA SER A 179 5.65 10.77 -6.60
C SER A 179 6.37 11.92 -5.89
N LYS A 180 6.84 11.68 -4.65
CA LYS A 180 7.38 12.74 -3.78
C LYS A 180 8.52 12.25 -2.88
N TYR A 181 9.15 13.23 -2.23
CA TYR A 181 10.15 13.01 -1.19
C TYR A 181 9.66 13.54 0.16
N ASP A 182 9.72 12.69 1.20
CA ASP A 182 9.48 13.04 2.60
C ASP A 182 10.67 12.60 3.46
N GLY A 183 11.56 13.54 3.77
CA GLY A 183 12.80 13.27 4.50
C GLY A 183 12.59 12.78 5.94
N ASN A 184 11.46 13.10 6.57
CA ASN A 184 11.14 12.71 7.95
C ASN A 184 10.26 11.46 8.06
N GLY A 185 9.85 10.90 6.93
CA GLY A 185 8.95 9.77 6.83
C GLY A 185 9.38 8.79 5.74
N TYR A 186 8.61 8.74 4.67
CA TYR A 186 8.69 7.72 3.61
C TYR A 186 9.92 7.84 2.68
N GLY A 187 10.74 8.89 2.78
CA GLY A 187 11.81 9.16 1.81
C GLY A 187 11.25 9.44 0.43
N ASN A 188 11.88 8.94 -0.63
CA ASN A 188 11.25 8.91 -1.94
C ASN A 188 10.15 7.87 -1.92
N TYR A 189 8.94 8.28 -2.28
CA TYR A 189 7.79 7.37 -2.27
C TYR A 189 6.86 7.61 -3.43
N LEU A 190 6.16 6.54 -3.79
CA LEU A 190 5.10 6.51 -4.81
C LEU A 190 3.79 6.09 -4.16
N VAL A 191 2.67 6.64 -4.64
CA VAL A 191 1.33 6.10 -4.40
C VAL A 191 0.69 5.82 -5.75
N VAL A 192 0.27 4.58 -5.93
CA VAL A 192 -0.43 4.11 -7.12
C VAL A 192 -1.90 3.91 -6.80
N ARG A 193 -2.78 4.51 -7.60
CA ARG A 193 -4.23 4.30 -7.56
C ARG A 193 -4.60 3.21 -8.54
N HIS A 194 -5.24 2.14 -8.07
CA HIS A 194 -5.58 0.98 -8.86
C HIS A 194 -7.02 0.97 -9.36
N TYR A 195 -7.28 0.19 -10.40
CA TYR A 195 -8.61 0.04 -11.02
C TYR A 195 -9.67 -0.50 -10.04
N ASN A 196 -9.27 -1.25 -9.02
CA ASN A 196 -10.14 -1.84 -8.00
C ASN A 196 -10.42 -0.92 -6.80
N GLY A 197 -9.94 0.33 -6.83
CA GLY A 197 -10.14 1.29 -5.75
C GLY A 197 -9.11 1.22 -4.62
N LEU A 198 -8.24 0.22 -4.62
CA LEU A 198 -7.10 0.19 -3.71
C LEU A 198 -6.05 1.22 -4.11
N GLU A 199 -5.25 1.61 -3.15
CA GLU A 199 -3.98 2.30 -3.37
C GLU A 199 -2.85 1.52 -2.73
N THR A 200 -1.69 1.53 -3.39
CA THR A 200 -0.45 1.01 -2.81
C THR A 200 0.58 2.11 -2.68
N LEU A 201 1.32 2.08 -1.58
CA LEU A 201 2.42 3.02 -1.31
C LEU A 201 3.73 2.25 -1.24
N TYR A 202 4.75 2.81 -1.89
CA TYR A 202 6.11 2.27 -2.00
C TYR A 202 7.06 3.32 -1.45
N GLY A 203 7.60 3.09 -0.24
CA GLY A 203 8.46 4.03 0.46
C GLY A 203 9.93 3.62 0.47
N HIS A 204 10.78 4.54 0.89
CA HIS A 204 12.23 4.43 1.05
C HIS A 204 13.00 4.17 -0.24
N LEU A 205 12.38 4.46 -1.40
CA LEU A 205 13.01 4.28 -2.70
C LEU A 205 14.30 5.10 -2.82
N SER A 206 15.30 4.54 -3.48
CA SER A 206 16.47 5.32 -3.91
C SER A 206 16.08 6.26 -5.04
N ARG A 207 15.25 5.80 -5.97
CA ARG A 207 14.79 6.56 -7.13
C ARG A 207 13.44 6.07 -7.65
N PRO A 208 12.42 6.94 -7.75
CA PRO A 208 11.23 6.69 -8.58
C PRO A 208 11.62 6.61 -10.08
N MET A 209 10.95 5.75 -10.84
CA MET A 209 11.17 5.59 -12.29
C MET A 209 9.97 6.05 -13.12
N VAL A 210 8.92 6.51 -12.46
CA VAL A 210 7.62 6.87 -13.06
C VAL A 210 7.17 8.23 -12.56
N GLN A 211 6.24 8.86 -13.30
CA GLN A 211 5.74 10.21 -13.02
C GLN A 211 4.27 10.18 -12.61
N VAL A 212 3.81 11.23 -11.92
CA VAL A 212 2.40 11.43 -11.60
C VAL A 212 1.56 11.45 -12.88
N GLY A 213 0.42 10.76 -12.87
CA GLY A 213 -0.46 10.59 -14.03
C GLY A 213 -0.05 9.44 -14.97
N GLN A 214 1.14 8.87 -14.81
CA GLN A 214 1.56 7.72 -15.63
C GLN A 214 0.77 6.47 -15.26
N PHE A 215 0.26 5.78 -16.29
CA PHE A 215 -0.31 4.45 -16.13
C PHE A 215 0.80 3.41 -16.03
N VAL A 216 0.61 2.44 -15.13
CA VAL A 216 1.50 1.30 -14.91
C VAL A 216 0.71 0.01 -14.85
N LYS A 217 1.27 -1.07 -15.39
CA LYS A 217 0.73 -2.42 -15.26
C LYS A 217 1.28 -3.14 -14.04
N ALA A 218 0.53 -4.12 -13.55
CA ALA A 218 1.04 -5.05 -12.55
C ALA A 218 2.36 -5.70 -13.03
N GLY A 219 3.39 -5.64 -12.20
CA GLY A 219 4.73 -6.13 -12.53
C GLY A 219 5.58 -5.18 -13.37
N GLU A 220 5.09 -3.97 -13.69
CA GLU A 220 5.93 -2.94 -14.29
C GLU A 220 6.86 -2.33 -13.25
N ALA A 221 8.13 -2.10 -13.63
CA ALA A 221 9.13 -1.48 -12.77
C ALA A 221 8.78 0.01 -12.53
N ILE A 222 8.57 0.39 -11.27
CA ILE A 222 8.15 1.74 -10.89
C ILE A 222 9.21 2.51 -10.11
N GLY A 223 10.20 1.83 -9.57
CA GLY A 223 11.27 2.46 -8.79
C GLY A 223 12.38 1.49 -8.42
N MET A 224 13.39 2.02 -7.79
CA MET A 224 14.51 1.26 -7.26
C MET A 224 14.52 1.32 -5.74
N GLY A 225 14.76 0.18 -5.12
CA GLY A 225 14.91 0.00 -3.68
C GLY A 225 16.00 0.88 -3.09
N GLY A 226 15.81 1.28 -1.85
CA GLY A 226 16.71 2.20 -1.18
C GLY A 226 16.57 2.20 0.33
N SER A 227 17.07 3.30 0.92
CA SER A 227 17.01 3.56 2.36
C SER A 227 16.83 5.06 2.62
N THR A 228 16.02 5.74 1.80
CA THR A 228 15.81 7.19 1.92
C THR A 228 14.79 7.53 3.00
N GLY A 229 14.80 8.78 3.48
CA GLY A 229 13.92 9.24 4.54
C GLY A 229 14.21 8.60 5.89
N ARG A 230 13.18 8.22 6.63
CA ARG A 230 13.34 7.63 7.98
C ARG A 230 13.51 6.11 7.90
N SER A 231 14.63 5.67 7.45
CA SER A 231 15.01 4.26 7.30
C SER A 231 16.26 3.93 8.12
N SER A 232 16.37 2.70 8.60
CA SER A 232 17.54 2.19 9.34
C SER A 232 18.46 1.31 8.49
N GLY A 233 18.07 1.02 7.26
CA GLY A 233 18.77 0.18 6.31
C GLY A 233 17.92 -0.07 5.07
N PRO A 234 18.46 -0.67 4.01
CA PRO A 234 17.71 -0.92 2.79
C PRO A 234 16.47 -1.79 3.05
N HIS A 235 15.30 -1.34 2.66
CA HIS A 235 14.04 -2.07 2.69
C HIS A 235 12.98 -1.33 1.89
N LEU A 236 11.98 -2.05 1.40
CA LEU A 236 10.76 -1.47 0.86
C LEU A 236 9.73 -1.35 1.97
N HIS A 237 9.29 -0.14 2.27
CA HIS A 237 8.08 0.09 3.04
C HIS A 237 6.88 0.02 2.12
N TYR A 238 6.06 -1.03 2.26
CA TYR A 238 4.92 -1.31 1.39
C TYR A 238 3.60 -1.21 2.15
N GLU A 239 2.69 -0.36 1.64
CA GLU A 239 1.34 -0.21 2.20
C GLU A 239 0.26 -0.55 1.18
N VAL A 240 -0.86 -1.07 1.68
CA VAL A 240 -2.12 -1.19 0.95
C VAL A 240 -3.14 -0.30 1.65
N ARG A 241 -3.89 0.50 0.88
CA ARG A 241 -4.86 1.45 1.42
C ARG A 241 -6.18 1.37 0.67
N TYR A 242 -7.27 1.64 1.37
CA TYR A 242 -8.59 1.86 0.79
C TYR A 242 -9.15 3.19 1.30
N GLU A 243 -9.51 4.10 0.39
CA GLU A 243 -9.94 5.48 0.71
C GLU A 243 -9.01 6.13 1.76
N GLY A 244 -7.70 6.00 1.57
CA GLY A 244 -6.66 6.55 2.44
C GLY A 244 -6.41 5.77 3.74
N ASN A 245 -7.27 4.82 4.11
CA ASN A 245 -7.11 4.01 5.32
C ASN A 245 -6.17 2.84 5.06
N PRO A 246 -5.09 2.67 5.83
CA PRO A 246 -4.17 1.56 5.64
C PRO A 246 -4.79 0.22 6.06
N ILE A 247 -4.48 -0.81 5.28
CA ILE A 247 -4.86 -2.20 5.49
C ILE A 247 -3.58 -3.00 5.73
N ASP A 248 -3.60 -3.92 6.66
CA ASP A 248 -2.49 -4.84 6.87
C ASP A 248 -2.24 -5.66 5.60
N PRO A 249 -1.07 -5.51 4.92
CA PRO A 249 -0.78 -6.21 3.68
C PRO A 249 -0.85 -7.74 3.80
N SER A 250 -0.63 -8.30 5.00
CA SER A 250 -0.75 -9.74 5.25
C SER A 250 -2.18 -10.27 5.11
N LYS A 251 -3.19 -9.38 4.98
CA LYS A 251 -4.58 -9.77 4.68
C LYS A 251 -4.82 -10.02 3.19
N LEU A 252 -3.93 -9.54 2.33
CA LEU A 252 -4.00 -9.72 0.88
C LEU A 252 -2.96 -10.72 0.38
N TYR A 253 -1.78 -10.75 1.01
CA TYR A 253 -0.62 -11.50 0.55
C TYR A 253 -0.16 -12.57 1.53
N ASP A 254 0.18 -13.73 0.97
CA ASP A 254 1.04 -14.72 1.60
C ASP A 254 2.48 -14.39 1.21
N PHE A 255 3.18 -13.64 2.07
CA PHE A 255 4.54 -13.20 1.79
C PHE A 255 5.55 -14.35 1.71
N PRO A 256 5.49 -15.40 2.58
CA PRO A 256 6.37 -16.57 2.44
C PRO A 256 6.24 -17.28 1.09
N ASP A 257 5.02 -17.41 0.58
CA ASP A 257 4.73 -18.08 -0.69
C ASP A 257 4.67 -17.11 -1.90
N TYR A 258 4.87 -15.82 -1.68
CA TYR A 258 4.88 -14.77 -2.71
C TYR A 258 3.66 -14.79 -3.64
N LYS A 259 2.48 -14.86 -3.06
CA LYS A 259 1.21 -14.92 -3.80
C LYS A 259 0.10 -14.13 -3.10
N LEU A 260 -0.96 -13.82 -3.84
CA LEU A 260 -2.22 -13.39 -3.24
C LEU A 260 -2.86 -14.53 -2.46
N LEU A 261 -3.51 -14.19 -1.34
CA LEU A 261 -4.35 -15.12 -0.59
C LEU A 261 -5.65 -15.47 -1.33
N SER A 262 -6.19 -14.51 -2.10
CA SER A 262 -7.40 -14.69 -2.91
C SER A 262 -7.40 -13.73 -4.09
N LYS A 263 -8.16 -14.05 -5.14
CA LYS A 263 -8.45 -13.14 -6.26
C LYS A 263 -9.48 -12.08 -5.93
N ASP A 264 -10.29 -12.33 -4.91
CA ASP A 264 -11.30 -11.40 -4.40
C ASP A 264 -10.94 -10.97 -2.99
N PHE A 265 -11.24 -9.71 -2.65
CA PHE A 265 -10.97 -9.15 -1.34
C PHE A 265 -12.16 -8.32 -0.84
N ALA A 266 -12.62 -8.63 0.37
CA ALA A 266 -13.75 -7.92 0.99
C ALA A 266 -13.26 -6.79 1.91
N ILE A 267 -13.59 -5.56 1.58
CA ILE A 267 -13.39 -4.41 2.46
C ILE A 267 -14.56 -4.34 3.43
N THR A 268 -14.24 -4.43 4.72
CA THR A 268 -15.21 -4.30 5.81
C THR A 268 -14.65 -3.38 6.89
N SER A 269 -15.52 -2.82 7.73
CA SER A 269 -15.09 -2.01 8.89
C SER A 269 -14.16 -2.78 9.83
N ALA A 270 -14.27 -4.11 9.89
CA ALA A 270 -13.43 -4.96 10.73
C ALA A 270 -11.95 -4.88 10.39
N LEU A 271 -11.59 -4.63 9.11
CA LEU A 271 -10.20 -4.46 8.68
C LEU A 271 -9.50 -3.27 9.38
N PHE A 272 -10.27 -2.28 9.84
CA PHE A 272 -9.77 -1.04 10.44
C PHE A 272 -9.89 -1.02 11.97
N ASN A 273 -10.35 -2.11 12.60
CA ASN A 273 -10.50 -2.22 14.06
C ASN A 273 -9.17 -2.18 14.82
N TYR A 274 -8.04 -2.31 14.15
CA TYR A 274 -6.72 -2.19 14.75
C TYR A 274 -6.51 -0.83 15.46
N TYR A 275 -7.18 0.25 15.02
CA TYR A 275 -7.16 1.54 15.72
C TYR A 275 -7.73 1.46 17.15
N ASN A 276 -8.67 0.55 17.40
CA ASN A 276 -9.27 0.37 18.72
C ASN A 276 -8.33 -0.38 19.68
N THR A 277 -7.49 -1.28 19.16
CA THR A 277 -6.54 -2.05 19.98
C THR A 277 -5.41 -1.18 20.50
N ALA A 278 -5.00 -0.13 19.77
CA ALA A 278 -4.00 0.82 20.23
C ALA A 278 -4.46 1.61 21.47
N LYS A 279 -5.73 2.03 21.52
CA LYS A 279 -6.30 2.69 22.69
C LYS A 279 -6.39 1.75 23.91
N ARG A 280 -6.70 0.47 23.68
CA ARG A 280 -6.71 -0.55 24.75
C ARG A 280 -5.30 -0.91 25.23
N GLY A 281 -4.33 -1.03 24.31
CA GLY A 281 -2.93 -1.29 24.65
C GLY A 281 -2.30 -0.19 25.49
N SER A 282 -2.72 1.06 25.32
CA SER A 282 -2.30 2.19 26.14
C SER A 282 -2.99 2.22 27.51
N ALA A 283 -4.20 1.64 27.61
CA ALA A 283 -5.01 1.71 28.83
C ALA A 283 -5.03 0.40 29.66
N SER A 284 -4.62 -0.75 29.11
CA SER A 284 -4.82 -2.06 29.76
C SER A 284 -3.60 -2.98 29.82
N GLN A 285 -2.41 -2.55 29.39
CA GLN A 285 -1.21 -3.19 29.91
C GLN A 285 -0.98 -2.70 31.33
N GLY A 286 -1.77 -3.22 32.25
CA GLY A 286 -1.32 -3.38 33.62
C GLY A 286 0.07 -3.99 33.50
N ARG A 287 1.09 -3.24 33.95
CA ARG A 287 2.51 -3.61 33.85
C ARG A 287 2.73 -4.88 34.66
N SER A 288 2.46 -6.05 34.10
CA SER A 288 3.05 -7.26 34.62
C SER A 288 4.53 -7.17 34.30
N SER A 289 5.31 -6.85 35.33
CA SER A 289 6.77 -6.79 35.25
C SER A 289 7.27 -8.16 34.80
N ALA A 290 7.73 -8.28 33.54
CA ALA A 290 8.36 -9.50 33.07
C ALA A 290 9.82 -9.50 33.45
N TYR A 291 10.28 -10.58 34.04
CA TYR A 291 11.67 -10.79 34.46
C TYR A 291 12.27 -11.96 33.70
N HIS A 292 13.54 -11.85 33.34
CA HIS A 292 14.35 -12.94 32.79
C HIS A 292 15.42 -13.33 33.84
N LYS A 293 15.45 -14.61 34.24
CA LYS A 293 16.52 -15.13 35.11
C LYS A 293 17.75 -15.41 34.25
N ILE A 294 18.82 -14.71 34.48
CA ILE A 294 20.08 -14.77 33.74
C ILE A 294 20.66 -16.17 33.82
N ARG A 295 20.99 -16.76 32.69
CA ARG A 295 21.62 -18.08 32.52
C ARG A 295 23.00 -17.93 31.89
N SER A 296 23.80 -18.99 31.95
CA SER A 296 25.09 -19.03 31.28
C SER A 296 24.91 -18.84 29.76
N GLY A 297 25.72 -17.98 29.16
CA GLY A 297 25.64 -17.62 27.75
C GLY A 297 24.66 -16.48 27.41
N ASP A 298 23.87 -15.99 28.37
CA ASP A 298 22.98 -14.87 28.13
C ASP A 298 23.75 -13.56 27.89
N THR A 299 23.29 -12.82 26.87
CA THR A 299 23.75 -11.47 26.58
C THR A 299 22.54 -10.52 26.55
N ILE A 300 22.76 -9.23 26.81
CA ILE A 300 21.68 -8.23 26.74
C ILE A 300 21.03 -8.24 25.33
N SER A 301 21.82 -8.41 24.28
CA SER A 301 21.33 -8.49 22.90
C SER A 301 20.48 -9.75 22.63
N GLY A 302 20.93 -10.90 23.13
CA GLY A 302 20.21 -12.17 23.02
C GLY A 302 18.87 -12.13 23.76
N ILE A 303 18.88 -11.59 24.99
CA ILE A 303 17.67 -11.43 25.80
C ILE A 303 16.70 -10.42 25.15
N ALA A 304 17.21 -9.28 24.65
CA ALA A 304 16.42 -8.27 23.95
C ALA A 304 15.69 -8.87 22.74
N ARG A 305 16.40 -9.65 21.93
CA ARG A 305 15.83 -10.38 20.77
C ARG A 305 14.78 -11.39 21.20
N LYS A 306 15.05 -12.18 22.23
CA LYS A 306 14.13 -13.20 22.74
C LYS A 306 12.77 -12.62 23.18
N TYR A 307 12.79 -11.43 23.79
CA TYR A 307 11.58 -10.80 24.32
C TYR A 307 11.01 -9.69 23.45
N GLY A 308 11.58 -9.44 22.28
CA GLY A 308 11.13 -8.40 21.35
C GLY A 308 11.21 -6.98 21.92
N VAL A 309 12.25 -6.68 22.72
CA VAL A 309 12.48 -5.37 23.33
C VAL A 309 13.86 -4.83 22.95
N SER A 310 14.06 -3.51 23.03
CA SER A 310 15.38 -2.93 22.77
C SER A 310 16.36 -3.17 23.91
N GLN A 311 17.65 -3.30 23.60
CA GLN A 311 18.71 -3.37 24.62
C GLN A 311 18.69 -2.14 25.54
N ALA A 312 18.48 -0.95 24.94
CA ALA A 312 18.36 0.29 25.69
C ALA A 312 17.23 0.27 26.72
N GLN A 313 16.10 -0.37 26.41
CA GLN A 313 14.99 -0.55 27.33
C GLN A 313 15.40 -1.43 28.52
N ILE A 314 16.04 -2.58 28.25
CA ILE A 314 16.53 -3.49 29.32
C ILE A 314 17.54 -2.75 30.20
N MET A 315 18.50 -2.08 29.60
CA MET A 315 19.52 -1.31 30.34
C MET A 315 18.90 -0.24 31.25
N ARG A 316 17.97 0.54 30.71
CA ARG A 316 17.26 1.58 31.48
C ARG A 316 16.44 1.01 32.64
N LEU A 317 15.72 -0.10 32.44
CA LEU A 317 14.85 -0.71 33.44
C LEU A 317 15.65 -1.32 34.62
N ASN A 318 16.92 -1.65 34.40
CA ASN A 318 17.78 -2.31 35.39
C ASN A 318 18.93 -1.43 35.91
N GLY A 319 19.05 -0.19 35.41
CA GLY A 319 20.15 0.72 35.77
C GLY A 319 21.53 0.18 35.41
N ILE A 320 21.64 -0.52 34.26
CA ILE A 320 22.89 -1.13 33.79
C ILE A 320 23.32 -0.51 32.42
N SER A 321 24.61 -0.62 32.12
CA SER A 321 25.20 -0.21 30.83
C SER A 321 25.51 -1.41 29.95
N GLY A 322 25.85 -1.17 28.69
CA GLY A 322 26.23 -2.22 27.75
C GLY A 322 27.48 -3.01 28.15
N SER A 323 28.34 -2.43 28.99
CA SER A 323 29.54 -3.07 29.55
C SER A 323 29.28 -3.82 30.86
N THR A 324 28.06 -3.80 31.41
CA THR A 324 27.75 -4.46 32.69
C THR A 324 27.77 -5.97 32.52
N VAL A 325 28.54 -6.65 33.37
CA VAL A 325 28.59 -8.12 33.41
C VAL A 325 27.29 -8.65 34.00
N LEU A 326 26.58 -9.50 33.26
CA LEU A 326 25.36 -10.15 33.71
C LEU A 326 25.70 -11.27 34.73
N ARG A 327 25.20 -11.14 35.97
CA ARG A 327 25.43 -12.16 36.99
C ARG A 327 24.43 -13.30 36.88
N LEU A 328 24.90 -14.54 36.80
CA LEU A 328 24.06 -15.73 36.72
C LEU A 328 23.06 -15.82 37.87
N GLY A 329 21.84 -16.25 37.56
CA GLY A 329 20.77 -16.44 38.53
C GLY A 329 20.03 -15.15 38.92
N ARG A 330 20.51 -13.95 38.56
CA ARG A 330 19.85 -12.68 38.86
C ARG A 330 18.67 -12.48 37.91
N ASN A 331 17.61 -11.87 38.39
CA ASN A 331 16.46 -11.49 37.59
C ASN A 331 16.71 -10.15 36.93
N LEU A 332 16.61 -10.12 35.61
CA LEU A 332 16.69 -8.93 34.76
C LEU A 332 15.28 -8.48 34.38
N ARG A 333 14.90 -7.27 34.70
CA ARG A 333 13.60 -6.73 34.35
C ARG A 333 13.55 -6.42 32.85
N ILE A 334 12.54 -6.96 32.15
CA ILE A 334 12.37 -6.86 30.69
C ILE A 334 11.30 -5.81 30.33
N ARG A 335 10.24 -5.74 31.14
CA ARG A 335 9.10 -4.83 30.97
C ARG A 335 8.67 -4.25 32.33
#